data_feefa17acd95fd80ddd69519d3f836df
#
_entry.id   feefa17acd95fd80ddd69519d3f836df
#
_cell.length_a   1.000
_cell.length_b   1.000
_cell.length_c   1.000
_cell.angle_alpha   90.00
_cell.angle_beta   90.00
_cell.angle_gamma   90.00
#
_symmetry.space_group_name_H-M   'P 1'
#
loop_
_entity.id
_entity.type
_entity.pdbx_description
1 polymer ?
#
loop_
_entity_poly.entity_id
_entity_poly.type
_entity_poly.pdbx_seq_one_letter_code
_entity_poly.pdbx_strand_id
1 'polypeptide(L)'
;MLHYEVRKTAQYTADKPWLVLIHGLFGSLDNLNSIARALADEVNCVLVDLPNHGLSQTIESLDYLDINQGLVDMLAELGLTRAHFLGHSLGGKAAMYFALHNESACESLIVADIAPVSYPHRHQAVFAGLQNVDLATISSRRDALQQLSEHVKEPPTQQFLLKGLYQHEDTWQWRFSVDEIIASYPALIDWPRIEEQFRNPTLFIIGGESDYVTRDHQAAIRSLFPNVKAKVIHGTGHWLHAEKPAVFNKIVNDHIQKLSS
;
A
#
# COMPACT_ATOMS: atom_id res chain seq x y z
N MET A 1 -11.58 -3.26 -12.55
CA MET A 1 -12.27 -3.36 -11.24
C MET A 1 -11.26 -3.79 -10.20
N LEU A 2 -11.25 -3.16 -9.00
CA LEU A 2 -10.41 -3.57 -7.89
C LEU A 2 -11.01 -4.80 -7.20
N HIS A 3 -10.16 -5.76 -6.85
CA HIS A 3 -10.52 -6.79 -5.89
C HIS A 3 -10.35 -6.24 -4.47
N TYR A 4 -11.28 -6.57 -3.59
CA TYR A 4 -11.22 -6.14 -2.19
C TYR A 4 -11.88 -7.16 -1.26
N GLU A 5 -11.48 -7.14 -0.01
CA GLU A 5 -12.08 -7.92 1.06
C GLU A 5 -12.57 -7.02 2.18
N VAL A 6 -13.79 -7.29 2.64
CA VAL A 6 -14.40 -6.55 3.76
C VAL A 6 -14.25 -7.34 5.05
N ARG A 7 -13.71 -6.68 6.06
CA ARG A 7 -13.61 -7.18 7.44
C ARG A 7 -14.47 -6.30 8.34
N LYS A 8 -15.65 -6.77 8.69
CA LYS A 8 -16.54 -6.06 9.62
C LYS A 8 -16.17 -6.39 11.05
N THR A 9 -16.35 -5.42 11.96
CA THR A 9 -16.22 -5.63 13.40
C THR A 9 -17.19 -6.71 13.87
N ALA A 10 -16.82 -7.46 14.91
CA ALA A 10 -17.66 -8.54 15.48
C ALA A 10 -19.01 -8.02 15.98
N GLN A 11 -19.04 -6.78 16.48
CA GLN A 11 -20.27 -6.05 16.83
C GLN A 11 -20.47 -4.93 15.79
N TYR A 12 -20.85 -5.35 14.57
CA TYR A 12 -21.14 -4.40 13.52
C TYR A 12 -22.29 -3.47 13.93
N THR A 13 -21.96 -2.21 14.11
CA THR A 13 -22.93 -1.11 14.19
C THR A 13 -22.64 -0.14 13.06
N ALA A 14 -23.67 0.50 12.53
CA ALA A 14 -23.52 1.45 11.42
C ALA A 14 -22.57 2.62 11.75
N ASP A 15 -22.31 2.86 13.04
CA ASP A 15 -21.51 3.98 13.55
C ASP A 15 -20.01 3.69 13.60
N LYS A 16 -19.58 2.43 13.40
CA LYS A 16 -18.15 2.12 13.41
C LYS A 16 -17.46 2.68 12.16
N PRO A 17 -16.30 3.34 12.32
CA PRO A 17 -15.58 3.94 11.20
C PRO A 17 -15.11 2.87 10.19
N TRP A 18 -14.92 3.29 8.94
CA TRP A 18 -14.37 2.48 7.87
C TRP A 18 -12.92 2.88 7.59
N LEU A 19 -12.06 1.91 7.38
CA LEU A 19 -10.67 2.08 7.01
C LEU A 19 -10.35 1.28 5.75
N VAL A 20 -9.97 1.98 4.69
CA VAL A 20 -9.46 1.39 3.45
C VAL A 20 -7.96 1.18 3.61
N LEU A 21 -7.48 -0.04 3.41
CA LEU A 21 -6.09 -0.48 3.55
C LEU A 21 -5.51 -0.80 2.18
N ILE A 22 -4.45 -0.07 1.76
CA ILE A 22 -3.84 -0.16 0.43
C ILE A 22 -2.38 -0.56 0.55
N HIS A 23 -2.02 -1.72 -0.03
CA HIS A 23 -0.67 -2.29 0.03
C HIS A 23 0.34 -1.58 -0.90
N GLY A 24 1.62 -1.89 -0.72
CA GLY A 24 2.72 -1.40 -1.57
C GLY A 24 2.98 -2.25 -2.81
N LEU A 25 3.95 -1.81 -3.62
CA LEU A 25 4.38 -2.49 -4.83
C LEU A 25 4.75 -3.96 -4.55
N PHE A 26 4.33 -4.88 -5.44
CA PHE A 26 4.46 -6.35 -5.32
C PHE A 26 3.74 -6.97 -4.12
N GLY A 27 2.95 -6.19 -3.41
CA GLY A 27 2.12 -6.67 -2.31
C GLY A 27 0.77 -7.23 -2.78
N SER A 28 -0.05 -7.54 -1.79
CA SER A 28 -1.47 -7.82 -1.92
C SER A 28 -2.19 -7.40 -0.64
N LEU A 29 -3.49 -7.43 -0.64
CA LEU A 29 -4.32 -7.15 0.53
C LEU A 29 -3.92 -8.00 1.75
N ASP A 30 -3.38 -9.20 1.55
CA ASP A 30 -2.90 -10.09 2.61
C ASP A 30 -1.78 -9.46 3.46
N ASN A 31 -0.97 -8.58 2.89
CA ASN A 31 0.11 -7.91 3.61
C ASN A 31 -0.38 -7.02 4.75
N LEU A 32 -1.64 -6.55 4.67
CA LEU A 32 -2.24 -5.65 5.64
C LEU A 32 -3.25 -6.33 6.58
N ASN A 33 -3.43 -7.65 6.46
CA ASN A 33 -4.32 -8.44 7.32
C ASN A 33 -4.01 -8.31 8.82
N SER A 34 -2.73 -8.10 9.19
CA SER A 34 -2.34 -7.91 10.59
C SER A 34 -2.90 -6.62 11.18
N ILE A 35 -3.02 -5.56 10.37
CA ILE A 35 -3.61 -4.28 10.75
C ILE A 35 -5.12 -4.47 10.94
N ALA A 36 -5.80 -5.04 9.94
CA ALA A 36 -7.25 -5.27 10.00
C ALA A 36 -7.64 -6.13 11.21
N ARG A 37 -6.85 -7.19 11.51
CA ARG A 37 -7.09 -8.02 12.70
C ARG A 37 -6.88 -7.28 14.02
N ALA A 38 -5.87 -6.43 14.10
CA ALA A 38 -5.60 -5.65 15.31
C ALA A 38 -6.65 -4.57 15.60
N LEU A 39 -7.40 -4.15 14.57
CA LEU A 39 -8.44 -3.13 14.65
C LEU A 39 -9.87 -3.73 14.61
N ALA A 40 -10.00 -5.06 14.62
CA ALA A 40 -11.25 -5.77 14.34
C ALA A 40 -12.43 -5.43 15.29
N ASP A 41 -12.14 -4.97 16.50
CA ASP A 41 -13.17 -4.60 17.46
C ASP A 41 -13.64 -3.13 17.32
N GLU A 42 -12.85 -2.29 16.64
CA GLU A 42 -13.03 -0.84 16.63
C GLU A 42 -13.38 -0.28 15.25
N VAL A 43 -12.90 -0.92 14.18
CA VAL A 43 -12.91 -0.36 12.83
C VAL A 43 -13.32 -1.42 11.80
N ASN A 44 -14.25 -1.08 10.90
CA ASN A 44 -14.51 -1.89 9.72
C ASN A 44 -13.40 -1.65 8.70
N CYS A 45 -12.82 -2.70 8.13
CA CYS A 45 -11.74 -2.57 7.17
C CYS A 45 -12.15 -3.03 5.77
N VAL A 46 -11.70 -2.31 4.75
CA VAL A 46 -11.68 -2.75 3.36
C VAL A 46 -10.22 -2.90 2.94
N LEU A 47 -9.79 -4.12 2.69
CA LEU A 47 -8.44 -4.41 2.20
C LEU A 47 -8.50 -4.53 0.69
N VAL A 48 -7.62 -3.82 -0.02
CA VAL A 48 -7.70 -3.66 -1.47
C VAL A 48 -6.46 -4.24 -2.13
N ASP A 49 -6.64 -5.00 -3.20
CA ASP A 49 -5.59 -5.29 -4.17
C ASP A 49 -5.52 -4.14 -5.19
N LEU A 50 -4.34 -3.53 -5.36
CA LEU A 50 -4.10 -2.55 -6.43
C LEU A 50 -4.20 -3.22 -7.81
N PRO A 51 -4.49 -2.48 -8.90
CA PRO A 51 -4.39 -3.04 -10.24
C PRO A 51 -3.02 -3.69 -10.48
N ASN A 52 -2.96 -4.73 -11.27
CA ASN A 52 -1.78 -5.57 -11.52
C ASN A 52 -1.30 -6.38 -10.31
N HIS A 53 -2.06 -6.40 -9.22
CA HIS A 53 -1.73 -7.13 -7.99
C HIS A 53 -2.93 -7.97 -7.50
N GLY A 54 -2.62 -9.06 -6.79
CA GLY A 54 -3.62 -9.92 -6.16
C GLY A 54 -4.61 -10.51 -7.15
N LEU A 55 -5.88 -10.26 -6.90
CA LEU A 55 -6.98 -10.65 -7.78
C LEU A 55 -7.60 -9.47 -8.54
N SER A 56 -7.00 -8.29 -8.46
CA SER A 56 -7.42 -7.12 -9.21
C SER A 56 -7.12 -7.25 -10.69
N GLN A 57 -7.87 -6.49 -11.50
CA GLN A 57 -7.71 -6.44 -12.95
C GLN A 57 -6.28 -6.04 -13.34
N THR A 58 -5.76 -6.71 -14.36
CA THR A 58 -4.51 -6.32 -15.02
C THR A 58 -4.76 -5.16 -15.98
N ILE A 59 -3.90 -4.14 -15.92
CA ILE A 59 -3.92 -2.93 -16.74
C ILE A 59 -2.52 -2.76 -17.36
N GLU A 60 -2.46 -2.64 -18.67
CA GLU A 60 -1.19 -2.58 -19.42
C GLU A 60 -0.36 -1.32 -19.08
N SER A 61 -1.02 -0.19 -18.90
CA SER A 61 -0.38 1.11 -18.57
C SER A 61 -1.10 1.74 -17.40
N LEU A 62 -0.71 1.37 -16.19
CA LEU A 62 -1.32 1.82 -14.94
C LEU A 62 -0.75 3.15 -14.49
N ASP A 63 -1.64 4.07 -14.10
CA ASP A 63 -1.29 5.32 -13.43
C ASP A 63 -2.16 5.58 -12.18
N TYR A 64 -1.96 6.76 -11.55
CA TYR A 64 -2.74 7.13 -10.36
C TYR A 64 -4.21 7.45 -10.66
N LEU A 65 -4.55 7.85 -11.88
CA LEU A 65 -5.93 8.10 -12.27
C LEU A 65 -6.74 6.79 -12.31
N ASP A 66 -6.15 5.73 -12.87
CA ASP A 66 -6.77 4.40 -12.89
C ASP A 66 -7.00 3.86 -11.47
N ILE A 67 -5.99 4.00 -10.60
CA ILE A 67 -6.11 3.58 -9.20
C ILE A 67 -7.21 4.39 -8.50
N ASN A 68 -7.22 5.71 -8.68
CA ASN A 68 -8.21 6.59 -8.08
C ASN A 68 -9.63 6.23 -8.52
N GLN A 69 -9.84 6.00 -9.82
CA GLN A 69 -11.15 5.62 -10.33
C GLN A 69 -11.60 4.28 -9.73
N GLY A 70 -10.70 3.31 -9.63
CA GLY A 70 -11.00 2.03 -9.00
C GLY A 70 -11.40 2.16 -7.53
N LEU A 71 -10.77 3.06 -6.76
CA LEU A 71 -11.14 3.33 -5.37
C LEU A 71 -12.50 4.04 -5.26
N VAL A 72 -12.80 4.98 -6.16
CA VAL A 72 -14.12 5.65 -6.24
C VAL A 72 -15.22 4.63 -6.52
N ASP A 73 -15.01 3.78 -7.52
CA ASP A 73 -15.99 2.74 -7.91
C ASP A 73 -16.22 1.75 -6.76
N MET A 74 -15.15 1.33 -6.08
CA MET A 74 -15.23 0.43 -4.92
C MET A 74 -16.04 1.05 -3.77
N LEU A 75 -15.81 2.31 -3.43
CA LEU A 75 -16.60 2.99 -2.39
C LEU A 75 -18.07 3.08 -2.79
N ALA A 76 -18.37 3.39 -4.05
CA ALA A 76 -19.73 3.44 -4.57
C ALA A 76 -20.42 2.07 -4.50
N GLU A 77 -19.74 0.99 -4.88
CA GLU A 77 -20.23 -0.39 -4.80
C GLU A 77 -20.55 -0.79 -3.35
N LEU A 78 -19.70 -0.38 -2.40
CA LEU A 78 -19.90 -0.63 -0.97
C LEU A 78 -20.94 0.27 -0.32
N GLY A 79 -21.43 1.29 -1.02
CA GLY A 79 -22.33 2.31 -0.45
C GLY A 79 -21.65 3.20 0.60
N LEU A 80 -20.32 3.32 0.55
CA LEU A 80 -19.53 4.12 1.48
C LEU A 80 -19.34 5.53 0.92
N THR A 81 -19.87 6.52 1.62
CA THR A 81 -19.69 7.93 1.25
C THR A 81 -18.40 8.53 1.81
N ARG A 82 -17.88 7.97 2.91
CA ARG A 82 -16.65 8.41 3.59
C ARG A 82 -15.95 7.25 4.26
N ALA A 83 -14.61 7.30 4.25
CA ALA A 83 -13.76 6.35 4.98
C ALA A 83 -12.41 7.00 5.34
N HIS A 84 -11.73 6.44 6.34
CA HIS A 84 -10.30 6.66 6.54
C HIS A 84 -9.52 5.86 5.52
N PHE A 85 -8.35 6.35 5.12
CA PHE A 85 -7.46 5.67 4.19
C PHE A 85 -6.10 5.46 4.81
N LEU A 86 -5.55 4.25 4.68
CA LEU A 86 -4.18 3.92 5.04
C LEU A 86 -3.51 3.24 3.85
N GLY A 87 -2.41 3.82 3.40
CA GLY A 87 -1.60 3.23 2.34
C GLY A 87 -0.13 3.10 2.73
N HIS A 88 0.49 1.98 2.38
CA HIS A 88 1.92 1.74 2.52
C HIS A 88 2.63 1.89 1.18
N SER A 89 3.74 2.64 1.14
CA SER A 89 4.58 2.79 -0.05
C SER A 89 3.74 3.23 -1.27
N LEU A 90 3.70 2.47 -2.37
CA LEU A 90 2.83 2.75 -3.53
C LEU A 90 1.37 2.97 -3.11
N GLY A 91 0.85 2.14 -2.20
CA GLY A 91 -0.49 2.33 -1.64
C GLY A 91 -0.65 3.66 -0.91
N GLY A 92 0.44 4.16 -0.29
CA GLY A 92 0.46 5.49 0.32
C GLY A 92 0.36 6.62 -0.72
N LYS A 93 1.04 6.49 -1.86
CA LYS A 93 0.88 7.42 -2.98
C LYS A 93 -0.54 7.36 -3.56
N ALA A 94 -1.08 6.17 -3.75
CA ALA A 94 -2.47 5.98 -4.19
C ALA A 94 -3.47 6.63 -3.23
N ALA A 95 -3.31 6.43 -1.92
CA ALA A 95 -4.16 7.04 -0.90
C ALA A 95 -4.02 8.57 -0.86
N MET A 96 -2.79 9.11 -1.01
CA MET A 96 -2.57 10.56 -1.11
C MET A 96 -3.24 11.14 -2.36
N TYR A 97 -3.10 10.48 -3.52
CA TYR A 97 -3.74 10.92 -4.76
C TYR A 97 -5.26 10.91 -4.63
N PHE A 98 -5.83 9.84 -4.06
CA PHE A 98 -7.27 9.75 -3.78
C PHE A 98 -7.73 10.89 -2.87
N ALA A 99 -7.05 11.13 -1.76
CA ALA A 99 -7.43 12.15 -0.77
C ALA A 99 -7.43 13.56 -1.38
N LEU A 100 -6.45 13.89 -2.24
CA LEU A 100 -6.34 15.19 -2.90
C LEU A 100 -7.46 15.44 -3.92
N HIS A 101 -7.99 14.40 -4.57
CA HIS A 101 -9.04 14.52 -5.58
C HIS A 101 -10.46 14.25 -5.03
N ASN A 102 -10.57 13.61 -3.87
CA ASN A 102 -11.85 13.18 -3.29
C ASN A 102 -11.91 13.54 -1.79
N GLU A 103 -11.60 14.79 -1.42
CA GLU A 103 -11.50 15.24 -0.02
C GLU A 103 -12.74 14.91 0.80
N SER A 104 -13.94 15.06 0.22
CA SER A 104 -15.22 14.77 0.90
C SER A 104 -15.41 13.28 1.22
N ALA A 105 -14.81 12.38 0.46
CA ALA A 105 -14.88 10.93 0.67
C ALA A 105 -13.75 10.38 1.57
N CYS A 106 -12.68 11.15 1.77
CA CYS A 106 -11.56 10.80 2.64
C CYS A 106 -11.68 11.49 4.00
N GLU A 107 -12.04 10.75 5.03
CA GLU A 107 -12.22 11.31 6.38
C GLU A 107 -10.90 11.66 7.05
N SER A 108 -9.91 10.80 6.92
CA SER A 108 -8.51 11.07 7.26
C SER A 108 -7.58 10.18 6.43
N LEU A 109 -6.33 10.60 6.34
CA LEU A 109 -5.30 9.93 5.58
C LEU A 109 -4.17 9.47 6.50
N ILE A 110 -3.75 8.21 6.37
CA ILE A 110 -2.56 7.66 7.03
C ILE A 110 -1.61 7.17 5.93
N VAL A 111 -0.41 7.71 5.91
CA VAL A 111 0.62 7.38 4.93
C VAL A 111 1.77 6.68 5.62
N ALA A 112 2.04 5.44 5.25
CA ALA A 112 3.13 4.67 5.79
C ALA A 112 4.34 4.69 4.83
N ASP A 113 5.36 5.41 5.24
CA ASP A 113 6.73 5.45 4.72
C ASP A 113 6.88 5.76 3.23
N ILE A 114 6.21 6.79 2.77
CA ILE A 114 6.35 7.35 1.41
C ILE A 114 6.01 8.85 1.43
N ALA A 115 6.53 9.62 0.46
CA ALA A 115 6.24 11.04 0.30
C ALA A 115 5.60 11.33 -1.08
N PRO A 116 4.88 12.45 -1.25
CA PRO A 116 4.29 12.90 -2.50
C PRO A 116 5.34 13.57 -3.39
N VAL A 117 6.33 12.78 -3.82
CA VAL A 117 7.46 13.21 -4.66
C VAL A 117 7.81 12.14 -5.68
N SER A 118 8.50 12.53 -6.75
CA SER A 118 9.10 11.58 -7.69
C SER A 118 10.31 10.92 -7.05
N TYR A 119 10.44 9.62 -7.20
CA TYR A 119 11.57 8.84 -6.71
C TYR A 119 12.46 8.39 -7.85
N PRO A 120 13.78 8.24 -7.63
CA PRO A 120 14.65 7.64 -8.63
C PRO A 120 14.30 6.16 -8.83
N HIS A 121 14.67 5.61 -10.00
CA HIS A 121 14.55 4.19 -10.26
C HIS A 121 15.44 3.39 -9.29
N ARG A 122 14.84 2.59 -8.42
CA ARG A 122 15.55 1.84 -7.37
C ARG A 122 15.18 0.34 -7.28
N HIS A 123 14.34 -0.15 -8.19
CA HIS A 123 13.87 -1.53 -8.18
C HIS A 123 14.41 -2.38 -9.35
N GLN A 124 15.47 -1.93 -10.07
CA GLN A 124 16.02 -2.65 -11.22
C GLN A 124 16.45 -4.08 -10.87
N ALA A 125 17.10 -4.27 -9.71
CA ALA A 125 17.50 -5.60 -9.25
C ALA A 125 16.30 -6.49 -8.93
N VAL A 126 15.21 -5.90 -8.41
CA VAL A 126 13.96 -6.61 -8.13
C VAL A 126 13.32 -7.05 -9.45
N PHE A 127 13.22 -6.17 -10.43
CA PHE A 127 12.66 -6.50 -11.74
C PHE A 127 13.46 -7.60 -12.43
N ALA A 128 14.80 -7.46 -12.49
CA ALA A 128 15.66 -8.48 -13.04
C ALA A 128 15.50 -9.83 -12.32
N GLY A 129 15.39 -9.80 -11.00
CA GLY A 129 15.18 -11.01 -10.20
C GLY A 129 13.83 -11.67 -10.47
N LEU A 130 12.75 -10.90 -10.56
CA LEU A 130 11.42 -11.43 -10.84
C LEU A 130 11.33 -12.03 -12.26
N GLN A 131 11.94 -11.38 -13.25
CA GLN A 131 12.00 -11.88 -14.62
C GLN A 131 12.96 -13.06 -14.78
N ASN A 132 13.97 -13.21 -13.91
CA ASN A 132 14.89 -14.35 -13.92
C ASN A 132 14.27 -15.64 -13.38
N VAL A 133 13.17 -15.55 -12.61
CA VAL A 133 12.49 -16.74 -12.11
C VAL A 133 11.70 -17.42 -13.20
N ASP A 134 12.20 -18.56 -13.67
CA ASP A 134 11.51 -19.39 -14.69
C ASP A 134 10.39 -20.22 -14.03
N LEU A 135 9.18 -19.65 -14.05
CA LEU A 135 7.98 -20.26 -13.44
C LEU A 135 7.62 -21.63 -14.04
N ALA A 136 8.09 -21.94 -15.25
CA ALA A 136 7.82 -23.22 -15.89
C ALA A 136 8.74 -24.34 -15.38
N THR A 137 9.91 -24.00 -14.89
CA THR A 137 10.93 -24.98 -14.50
C THR A 137 11.10 -25.15 -13.00
N ILE A 138 10.66 -24.18 -12.19
CA ILE A 138 10.74 -24.31 -10.72
C ILE A 138 9.79 -25.38 -10.21
N SER A 139 10.25 -26.16 -9.23
CA SER A 139 9.45 -27.17 -8.54
C SER A 139 9.10 -26.76 -7.10
N SER A 140 9.76 -25.74 -6.59
CA SER A 140 9.60 -25.28 -5.21
C SER A 140 9.88 -23.78 -5.05
N ARG A 141 9.40 -23.21 -3.93
CA ARG A 141 9.79 -21.84 -3.51
C ARG A 141 11.29 -21.68 -3.31
N ARG A 142 11.99 -22.78 -3.01
CA ARG A 142 13.45 -22.78 -2.85
C ARG A 142 14.15 -22.57 -4.20
N ASP A 143 13.64 -23.19 -5.27
CA ASP A 143 14.20 -23.01 -6.61
C ASP A 143 13.98 -21.56 -7.07
N ALA A 144 12.78 -21.03 -6.82
CA ALA A 144 12.49 -19.61 -7.09
C ALA A 144 13.39 -18.68 -6.28
N LEU A 145 13.65 -18.96 -4.99
CA LEU A 145 14.58 -18.20 -4.17
C LEU A 145 15.99 -18.21 -4.75
N GLN A 146 16.46 -19.35 -5.22
CA GLN A 146 17.79 -19.49 -5.80
C GLN A 146 17.93 -18.57 -7.02
N GLN A 147 16.97 -18.63 -7.97
CA GLN A 147 16.98 -17.80 -9.18
C GLN A 147 16.82 -16.31 -8.84
N LEU A 148 15.89 -15.95 -7.93
CA LEU A 148 15.67 -14.58 -7.48
C LEU A 148 16.92 -13.98 -6.84
N SER A 149 17.67 -14.78 -6.06
CA SER A 149 18.86 -14.34 -5.31
C SER A 149 20.06 -13.98 -6.19
N GLU A 150 20.02 -14.31 -7.48
CA GLU A 150 21.05 -13.89 -8.43
C GLU A 150 21.06 -12.36 -8.60
N HIS A 151 19.90 -11.71 -8.47
CA HIS A 151 19.72 -10.27 -8.63
C HIS A 151 19.36 -9.57 -7.32
N VAL A 152 18.43 -10.10 -6.55
CA VAL A 152 17.97 -9.52 -5.27
C VAL A 152 18.82 -10.07 -4.13
N LYS A 153 19.61 -9.22 -3.48
CA LYS A 153 20.57 -9.64 -2.45
C LYS A 153 20.03 -9.58 -1.03
N GLU A 154 19.05 -8.73 -0.77
CA GLU A 154 18.49 -8.47 0.56
C GLU A 154 17.49 -9.57 0.96
N PRO A 155 17.78 -10.38 2.00
CA PRO A 155 16.90 -11.48 2.40
C PRO A 155 15.47 -11.04 2.76
N PRO A 156 15.22 -9.87 3.42
CA PRO A 156 13.87 -9.42 3.68
C PRO A 156 13.07 -9.15 2.39
N THR A 157 13.71 -8.58 1.36
CA THR A 157 13.10 -8.32 0.06
C THR A 157 12.77 -9.63 -0.65
N GLN A 158 13.69 -10.60 -0.66
CA GLN A 158 13.45 -11.93 -1.22
C GLN A 158 12.22 -12.61 -0.57
N GLN A 159 12.16 -12.61 0.76
CA GLN A 159 11.05 -13.20 1.50
C GLN A 159 9.72 -12.48 1.24
N PHE A 160 9.75 -11.18 1.10
CA PHE A 160 8.57 -10.39 0.75
C PHE A 160 8.05 -10.77 -0.65
N LEU A 161 8.91 -10.78 -1.66
CA LEU A 161 8.53 -11.12 -3.04
C LEU A 161 8.00 -12.56 -3.14
N LEU A 162 8.66 -13.52 -2.49
CA LEU A 162 8.24 -14.91 -2.49
C LEU A 162 6.88 -15.17 -1.81
N LYS A 163 6.37 -14.27 -0.99
CA LYS A 163 4.97 -14.35 -0.52
C LYS A 163 3.97 -14.22 -1.65
N GLY A 164 4.34 -13.48 -2.69
CA GLY A 164 3.54 -13.35 -3.91
C GLY A 164 3.59 -14.58 -4.84
N LEU A 165 4.52 -15.51 -4.62
CA LEU A 165 4.60 -16.73 -5.42
C LEU A 165 3.59 -17.77 -4.91
N TYR A 166 2.76 -18.32 -5.77
CA TYR A 166 1.81 -19.35 -5.43
C TYR A 166 1.71 -20.42 -6.53
N GLN A 167 1.18 -21.57 -6.18
CA GLN A 167 0.90 -22.64 -7.13
C GLN A 167 -0.61 -22.68 -7.40
N HIS A 168 -0.97 -22.65 -8.66
CA HIS A 168 -2.33 -22.85 -9.12
C HIS A 168 -2.34 -24.06 -10.05
N GLU A 169 -3.12 -25.07 -9.68
CA GLU A 169 -3.01 -26.41 -10.29
C GLU A 169 -1.54 -26.87 -10.23
N ASP A 170 -0.92 -27.20 -11.34
CA ASP A 170 0.47 -27.66 -11.41
C ASP A 170 1.44 -26.55 -11.87
N THR A 171 1.00 -25.28 -11.92
CA THR A 171 1.80 -24.16 -12.40
C THR A 171 2.11 -23.15 -11.30
N TRP A 172 3.36 -22.65 -11.28
CA TRP A 172 3.76 -21.54 -10.42
C TRP A 172 3.41 -20.22 -11.06
N GLN A 173 2.94 -19.27 -10.24
CA GLN A 173 2.52 -17.95 -10.70
C GLN A 173 2.84 -16.90 -9.65
N TRP A 174 3.08 -15.65 -10.12
CA TRP A 174 3.11 -14.48 -9.24
C TRP A 174 1.69 -13.96 -9.01
N ARG A 175 1.42 -13.48 -7.79
CA ARG A 175 0.18 -12.75 -7.45
C ARG A 175 0.18 -11.30 -7.99
N PHE A 176 1.07 -10.98 -8.88
CA PHE A 176 1.17 -9.68 -9.52
C PHE A 176 1.71 -9.84 -10.94
N SER A 177 1.27 -8.95 -11.82
CA SER A 177 1.63 -8.95 -13.23
C SER A 177 2.97 -8.24 -13.41
N VAL A 178 4.06 -9.01 -13.47
CA VAL A 178 5.44 -8.49 -13.46
C VAL A 178 5.68 -7.51 -14.60
N ASP A 179 5.32 -7.88 -15.83
CA ASP A 179 5.63 -7.08 -17.02
C ASP A 179 4.81 -5.78 -17.05
N GLU A 180 3.54 -5.81 -16.68
CA GLU A 180 2.68 -4.62 -16.60
C GLU A 180 3.12 -3.68 -15.49
N ILE A 181 3.59 -4.21 -14.36
CA ILE A 181 4.16 -3.39 -13.29
C ILE A 181 5.45 -2.71 -13.78
N ILE A 182 6.32 -3.43 -14.48
CA ILE A 182 7.56 -2.86 -15.02
C ILE A 182 7.23 -1.77 -16.05
N ALA A 183 6.28 -2.02 -16.95
CA ALA A 183 5.83 -1.03 -17.94
C ALA A 183 5.24 0.23 -17.28
N SER A 184 4.48 0.06 -16.22
CA SER A 184 3.83 1.16 -15.48
C SER A 184 4.76 1.85 -14.47
N TYR A 185 5.91 1.24 -14.16
CA TYR A 185 6.78 1.69 -13.06
C TYR A 185 7.20 3.16 -13.14
N PRO A 186 7.57 3.73 -14.31
CA PRO A 186 7.91 5.15 -14.39
C PRO A 186 6.78 6.06 -13.89
N ALA A 187 5.53 5.77 -14.25
CA ALA A 187 4.36 6.53 -13.76
C ALA A 187 4.11 6.34 -12.27
N LEU A 188 4.33 5.11 -11.74
CA LEU A 188 4.07 4.78 -10.35
C LEU A 188 5.11 5.34 -9.36
N ILE A 189 6.38 5.54 -9.78
CA ILE A 189 7.40 6.19 -8.95
C ILE A 189 7.38 7.70 -9.05
N ASP A 190 6.81 8.24 -10.13
CA ASP A 190 6.63 9.67 -10.31
C ASP A 190 5.55 10.24 -9.37
N TRP A 191 5.46 11.55 -9.31
CA TRP A 191 4.37 12.25 -8.62
C TRP A 191 3.83 13.35 -9.54
N PRO A 192 2.55 13.29 -9.89
CA PRO A 192 1.96 14.30 -10.75
C PRO A 192 1.94 15.67 -10.06
N ARG A 193 1.97 16.72 -10.87
CA ARG A 193 1.79 18.06 -10.35
C ARG A 193 0.34 18.24 -9.91
N ILE A 194 0.14 18.41 -8.60
CA ILE A 194 -1.15 18.63 -7.95
C ILE A 194 -1.07 19.96 -7.21
N GLU A 195 -2.07 20.82 -7.41
CA GLU A 195 -2.16 22.14 -6.77
C GLU A 195 -3.18 22.14 -5.62
N GLU A 196 -4.06 21.15 -5.60
CA GLU A 196 -5.06 20.94 -4.57
C GLU A 196 -4.42 20.58 -3.23
N GLN A 197 -5.10 20.97 -2.15
CA GLN A 197 -4.70 20.62 -0.79
C GLN A 197 -5.76 19.73 -0.15
N PHE A 198 -5.32 18.68 0.52
CA PHE A 198 -6.17 17.89 1.41
C PHE A 198 -6.08 18.44 2.84
N ARG A 199 -7.19 18.94 3.36
CA ARG A 199 -7.25 19.64 4.66
C ARG A 199 -7.75 18.79 5.80
N ASN A 200 -8.27 17.60 5.52
CA ASN A 200 -8.65 16.67 6.58
C ASN A 200 -7.41 16.11 7.32
N PRO A 201 -7.59 15.55 8.52
CA PRO A 201 -6.48 15.05 9.33
C PRO A 201 -5.59 14.07 8.57
N THR A 202 -4.28 14.33 8.59
CA THR A 202 -3.28 13.49 7.90
C THR A 202 -2.19 13.06 8.87
N LEU A 203 -1.83 11.77 8.83
CA LEU A 203 -0.77 11.19 9.63
C LEU A 203 0.25 10.48 8.73
N PHE A 204 1.51 10.90 8.81
CA PHE A 204 2.63 10.15 8.25
C PHE A 204 3.26 9.27 9.34
N ILE A 205 3.43 7.98 9.06
CA ILE A 205 4.17 7.04 9.91
C ILE A 205 5.44 6.66 9.16
N ILE A 206 6.59 6.96 9.75
CA ILE A 206 7.88 6.93 9.08
C ILE A 206 8.76 5.90 9.76
N GLY A 207 9.45 5.06 8.98
CA GLY A 207 10.49 4.17 9.48
C GLY A 207 11.74 4.96 9.85
N GLY A 208 12.25 4.78 11.08
CA GLY A 208 13.38 5.58 11.57
C GLY A 208 14.70 5.32 10.84
N GLU A 209 14.82 4.18 10.17
CA GLU A 209 15.98 3.74 9.37
C GLU A 209 15.67 3.75 7.86
N SER A 210 14.48 4.24 7.47
CA SER A 210 14.06 4.34 6.08
C SER A 210 14.56 5.63 5.44
N ASP A 211 14.90 5.57 4.16
CA ASP A 211 15.26 6.72 3.33
C ASP A 211 14.10 7.23 2.44
N TYR A 212 12.92 6.62 2.56
CA TYR A 212 11.75 7.01 1.75
C TYR A 212 11.13 8.34 2.17
N VAL A 213 11.17 8.69 3.45
CA VAL A 213 10.68 9.99 3.94
C VAL A 213 11.79 10.68 4.70
N THR A 214 12.36 11.71 4.09
CA THR A 214 13.46 12.49 4.67
C THR A 214 13.01 13.91 5.01
N ARG A 215 13.92 14.71 5.60
CA ARG A 215 13.66 16.14 5.89
C ARG A 215 13.39 16.94 4.62
N ASP A 216 13.99 16.57 3.51
CA ASP A 216 13.86 17.30 2.24
C ASP A 216 12.43 17.18 1.67
N HIS A 217 11.69 16.13 2.03
CA HIS A 217 10.32 15.93 1.61
C HIS A 217 9.30 16.75 2.41
N GLN A 218 9.69 17.40 3.52
CA GLN A 218 8.76 18.11 4.39
C GLN A 218 7.99 19.22 3.69
N ALA A 219 8.66 19.97 2.82
CA ALA A 219 8.03 21.07 2.08
C ALA A 219 6.92 20.55 1.15
N ALA A 220 7.21 19.49 0.39
CA ALA A 220 6.23 18.85 -0.50
C ALA A 220 5.05 18.26 0.28
N ILE A 221 5.31 17.59 1.42
CA ILE A 221 4.25 17.04 2.26
C ILE A 221 3.34 18.17 2.79
N ARG A 222 3.92 19.23 3.35
CA ARG A 222 3.14 20.32 3.96
C ARG A 222 2.38 21.17 2.94
N SER A 223 2.89 21.29 1.72
CA SER A 223 2.19 22.03 0.67
C SER A 223 0.87 21.38 0.26
N LEU A 224 0.80 20.05 0.26
CA LEU A 224 -0.39 19.29 -0.12
C LEU A 224 -1.26 18.90 1.10
N PHE A 225 -0.64 18.71 2.27
CA PHE A 225 -1.30 18.24 3.50
C PHE A 225 -1.02 19.21 4.67
N PRO A 226 -1.66 20.40 4.71
CA PRO A 226 -1.35 21.42 5.71
C PRO A 226 -1.60 20.98 7.17
N ASN A 227 -2.52 20.05 7.41
CA ASN A 227 -2.88 19.52 8.72
C ASN A 227 -2.13 18.21 9.07
N VAL A 228 -0.97 17.98 8.46
CA VAL A 228 -0.16 16.76 8.65
C VAL A 228 0.47 16.70 10.03
N LYS A 229 0.43 15.51 10.62
CA LYS A 229 1.25 15.08 11.77
C LYS A 229 2.16 13.94 11.33
N ALA A 230 3.30 13.79 11.99
CA ALA A 230 4.22 12.69 11.72
C ALA A 230 4.56 11.91 13.00
N LYS A 231 4.77 10.62 12.86
CA LYS A 231 5.27 9.70 13.87
C LYS A 231 6.41 8.89 13.28
N VAL A 232 7.52 8.80 13.98
CA VAL A 232 8.66 7.96 13.59
C VAL A 232 8.67 6.71 14.44
N ILE A 233 8.79 5.54 13.81
CA ILE A 233 9.00 4.27 14.51
C ILE A 233 10.50 3.95 14.43
N HIS A 234 11.23 4.24 15.51
CA HIS A 234 12.67 3.99 15.56
C HIS A 234 13.00 2.51 15.44
N GLY A 235 14.12 2.19 14.79
CA GLY A 235 14.59 0.82 14.57
C GLY A 235 13.66 0.04 13.64
N THR A 236 13.09 0.71 12.64
CA THR A 236 12.36 0.10 11.52
C THR A 236 12.78 0.72 10.20
N GLY A 237 12.84 -0.10 9.17
CA GLY A 237 12.99 0.32 7.78
C GLY A 237 11.66 0.59 7.11
N HIS A 238 11.63 0.31 5.80
CA HIS A 238 10.47 0.56 4.94
C HIS A 238 9.23 -0.29 5.29
N TRP A 239 9.41 -1.50 5.82
CA TRP A 239 8.31 -2.39 6.22
C TRP A 239 7.92 -2.24 7.69
N LEU A 240 7.86 -1.02 8.20
CA LEU A 240 7.60 -0.66 9.60
C LEU A 240 6.38 -1.35 10.21
N HIS A 241 5.33 -1.57 9.41
CA HIS A 241 4.09 -2.27 9.83
C HIS A 241 4.30 -3.78 10.04
N ALA A 242 5.29 -4.37 9.36
CA ALA A 242 5.66 -5.77 9.53
C ALA A 242 6.76 -5.95 10.59
N GLU A 243 7.69 -4.99 10.71
CA GLU A 243 8.81 -5.03 11.63
C GLU A 243 8.38 -4.73 13.08
N LYS A 244 7.49 -3.76 13.30
CA LYS A 244 6.94 -3.41 14.63
C LYS A 244 5.40 -3.30 14.60
N PRO A 245 4.69 -4.39 14.34
CA PRO A 245 3.24 -4.37 14.11
C PRO A 245 2.45 -3.81 15.30
N ALA A 246 2.82 -4.14 16.54
CA ALA A 246 2.10 -3.65 17.71
C ALA A 246 2.18 -2.13 17.86
N VAL A 247 3.36 -1.53 17.61
CA VAL A 247 3.56 -0.08 17.66
C VAL A 247 2.81 0.60 16.52
N PHE A 248 2.93 0.06 15.32
CA PHE A 248 2.26 0.59 14.14
C PHE A 248 0.73 0.59 14.31
N ASN A 249 0.16 -0.55 14.68
CA ASN A 249 -1.27 -0.73 14.86
C ASN A 249 -1.82 0.19 15.96
N LYS A 250 -1.08 0.37 17.07
CA LYS A 250 -1.45 1.31 18.13
C LYS A 250 -1.50 2.75 17.60
N ILE A 251 -0.53 3.18 16.80
CA ILE A 251 -0.50 4.54 16.23
C ILE A 251 -1.70 4.76 15.31
N VAL A 252 -2.04 3.76 14.47
CA VAL A 252 -3.21 3.81 13.58
C VAL A 252 -4.50 3.92 14.38
N ASN A 253 -4.68 3.03 15.37
CA ASN A 253 -5.87 3.04 16.21
C ASN A 253 -6.04 4.36 16.96
N ASP A 254 -4.97 4.85 17.61
CA ASP A 254 -4.99 6.12 18.35
C ASP A 254 -5.35 7.31 17.43
N HIS A 255 -4.97 7.26 16.15
CA HIS A 255 -5.32 8.30 15.19
C HIS A 255 -6.82 8.27 14.86
N ILE A 256 -7.36 7.11 14.52
CA ILE A 256 -8.78 6.95 14.14
C ILE A 256 -9.69 7.28 15.34
N GLN A 257 -9.40 6.72 16.52
CA GLN A 257 -10.23 6.93 17.71
C GLN A 257 -10.33 8.42 18.12
N LYS A 258 -9.25 9.19 17.95
CA LYS A 258 -9.27 10.64 18.22
C LYS A 258 -10.14 11.46 17.27
N LEU A 259 -10.49 10.90 16.12
CA LEU A 259 -11.32 11.58 15.12
C LEU A 259 -12.79 11.16 15.22
N SER A 260 -13.05 10.02 15.87
CA SER A 260 -14.40 9.48 16.11
C SER A 260 -14.98 9.93 17.49
N SER A 261 -14.19 10.66 18.28
CA SER A 261 -14.58 11.26 19.57
C SER A 261 -15.09 12.68 19.39
#